data_4724fd03dd82b863b5a376f551ee6330
#
_entry.id   4724fd03dd82b863b5a376f551ee6330
#
_cell.length_a   1.000
_cell.length_b   1.000
_cell.length_c   1.000
_cell.angle_alpha   90.00
_cell.angle_beta   90.00
_cell.angle_gamma   90.00
#
_symmetry.space_group_name_H-M   'P 1'
#
loop_
_entity.id
_entity.type
_entity.pdbx_description
1 polymer ?
#
loop_
_entity_poly.entity_id
_entity_poly.type
_entity_poly.pdbx_seq_one_letter_code
_entity_poly.pdbx_strand_id
1 'polypeptide(L)'
;QRPVALVESEKSALISSFYLPQYLWIASGGKNGAFNRDAMSVLRNRRVLLFPDLGATDYWNSKMEMIRSLGIEVSLFDFMERNATKEERDAGYDIADFLLREETKDAIFNRLITLNPALKTLVETFDLQLVNVEKAPLSATVQHTRKGLFKR
;
A
#
# COMPACT_ATOMS: atom_id res chain seq x y z
N GLN A 1 20.68 6.25 4.73
CA GLN A 1 19.32 6.49 4.20
C GLN A 1 18.53 5.18 4.22
N ARG A 2 17.24 5.23 4.62
CA ARG A 2 16.35 4.06 4.50
C ARG A 2 16.20 3.68 3.03
N PRO A 3 16.23 2.37 2.67
CA PRO A 3 15.88 1.93 1.33
C PRO A 3 14.45 2.32 0.97
N VAL A 4 14.21 2.57 -0.30
CA VAL A 4 12.86 2.83 -0.82
C VAL A 4 12.22 1.49 -1.17
N ALA A 5 10.96 1.31 -0.78
CA ALA A 5 10.11 0.21 -1.22
C ALA A 5 9.01 0.78 -2.13
N LEU A 6 8.94 0.28 -3.36
CA LEU A 6 7.98 0.71 -4.35
C LEU A 6 6.89 -0.36 -4.51
N VAL A 7 5.64 0.05 -4.36
CA VAL A 7 4.42 -0.77 -4.56
C VAL A 7 3.53 -0.13 -5.63
N GLU A 8 2.49 -0.84 -6.05
CA GLU A 8 1.57 -0.34 -7.08
C GLU A 8 0.62 0.72 -6.51
N SER A 9 0.00 0.47 -5.35
CA SER A 9 -1.06 1.32 -4.80
C SER A 9 -0.65 2.05 -3.52
N GLU A 10 -1.28 3.21 -3.28
CA GLU A 10 -1.12 4.00 -2.06
C GLU A 10 -1.61 3.24 -0.82
N LYS A 11 -2.66 2.42 -0.95
CA LYS A 11 -3.14 1.52 0.10
C LYS A 11 -2.01 0.61 0.56
N SER A 12 -1.35 -0.05 -0.38
CA SER A 12 -0.27 -1.00 -0.10
C SER A 12 0.95 -0.30 0.52
N ALA A 13 1.30 0.90 0.04
CA ALA A 13 2.37 1.71 0.63
C ALA A 13 2.07 2.08 2.08
N LEU A 14 0.84 2.53 2.36
CA LEU A 14 0.42 2.93 3.70
C LEU A 14 0.45 1.73 4.66
N ILE A 15 -0.21 0.64 4.32
CA ILE A 15 -0.27 -0.56 5.15
C ILE A 15 1.12 -1.10 5.41
N SER A 16 1.92 -1.30 4.37
CA SER A 16 3.28 -1.84 4.50
C SER A 16 4.20 -0.96 5.34
N SER A 17 3.97 0.35 5.38
CA SER A 17 4.78 1.27 6.20
C SER A 17 4.64 1.01 7.71
N PHE A 18 3.50 0.48 8.15
CA PHE A 18 3.29 0.08 9.55
C PHE A 18 3.96 -1.26 9.88
N TYR A 19 3.92 -2.21 8.95
CA TYR A 19 4.48 -3.55 9.17
C TYR A 19 5.99 -3.59 8.98
N LEU A 20 6.52 -2.82 8.04
CA LEU A 20 7.90 -2.82 7.62
C LEU A 20 8.47 -1.39 7.62
N PRO A 21 8.58 -0.75 8.82
CA PRO A 21 8.95 0.67 8.95
C PRO A 21 10.42 0.96 8.59
N GLN A 22 11.24 -0.07 8.37
CA GLN A 22 12.63 0.08 7.93
C GLN A 22 12.77 0.60 6.49
N TYR A 23 11.69 0.55 5.70
CA TYR A 23 11.65 1.09 4.34
C TYR A 23 10.98 2.46 4.29
N LEU A 24 11.29 3.24 3.25
CA LEU A 24 10.49 4.37 2.82
C LEU A 24 9.53 3.88 1.72
N TRP A 25 8.28 3.72 2.06
CA TRP A 25 7.27 3.22 1.16
C TRP A 25 6.71 4.31 0.26
N ILE A 26 6.65 4.03 -1.05
CA ILE A 26 6.04 4.90 -2.06
C ILE A 26 5.20 4.07 -3.03
N ALA A 27 4.18 4.68 -3.61
CA ALA A 27 3.33 4.06 -4.62
C ALA A 27 3.69 4.54 -6.02
N SER A 28 3.55 3.65 -7.01
CA SER A 28 3.73 4.00 -8.43
C SER A 28 2.49 4.65 -9.05
N GLY A 29 1.34 4.59 -8.38
CA GLY A 29 0.09 5.11 -8.90
C GLY A 29 -0.53 4.23 -9.99
N GLY A 30 -0.43 2.92 -9.82
CA GLY A 30 -0.97 1.91 -10.72
C GLY A 30 0.09 1.14 -11.51
N LYS A 31 -0.34 0.07 -12.18
CA LYS A 31 0.53 -0.90 -12.87
C LYS A 31 1.59 -0.28 -13.78
N ASN A 32 1.23 0.79 -14.50
CA ASN A 32 2.09 1.47 -15.47
C ASN A 32 2.60 2.83 -14.97
N GLY A 33 2.22 3.28 -13.77
CA GLY A 33 2.31 4.68 -13.34
C GLY A 33 3.68 5.30 -13.42
N ALA A 34 4.57 4.97 -12.49
CA ALA A 34 5.85 5.67 -12.35
C ALA A 34 7.01 5.07 -13.18
N PHE A 35 6.80 4.02 -13.99
CA PHE A 35 7.88 3.35 -14.73
C PHE A 35 8.29 4.09 -16.02
N ASN A 36 8.56 5.38 -15.88
CA ASN A 36 9.20 6.19 -16.92
C ASN A 36 10.47 6.86 -16.35
N ARG A 37 11.36 7.33 -17.25
CA ARG A 37 12.67 7.87 -16.85
C ARG A 37 12.56 9.09 -15.95
N ASP A 38 11.60 9.96 -16.22
CA ASP A 38 11.46 11.22 -15.48
C ASP A 38 11.00 10.96 -14.04
N ALA A 39 9.92 10.19 -13.86
CA ALA A 39 9.42 9.85 -12.54
C ALA A 39 10.46 9.04 -11.72
N MET A 40 11.11 8.04 -12.33
CA MET A 40 12.11 7.23 -11.64
C MET A 40 13.39 8.02 -11.30
N SER A 41 13.71 9.07 -12.05
CA SER A 41 14.94 9.87 -11.84
C SER A 41 15.06 10.49 -10.44
N VAL A 42 13.93 10.73 -9.75
CA VAL A 42 13.90 11.25 -8.37
C VAL A 42 14.51 10.29 -7.35
N LEU A 43 14.63 9.01 -7.73
CA LEU A 43 15.19 7.95 -6.90
C LEU A 43 16.68 7.69 -7.19
N ARG A 44 17.34 8.54 -8.00
CA ARG A 44 18.77 8.42 -8.30
C ARG A 44 19.60 8.33 -7.02
N ASN A 45 20.62 7.45 -7.05
CA ASN A 45 21.49 7.17 -5.90
C ASN A 45 20.77 6.58 -4.68
N ARG A 46 19.57 6.03 -4.87
CA ARG A 46 18.83 5.31 -3.82
C ARG A 46 18.89 3.80 -4.06
N ARG A 47 18.77 3.07 -2.96
CA ARG A 47 18.44 1.65 -3.00
C ARG A 47 16.93 1.51 -3.07
N VAL A 48 16.44 0.82 -4.09
CA VAL A 48 15.00 0.63 -4.35
C VAL A 48 14.69 -0.86 -4.40
N LEU A 49 13.70 -1.28 -3.63
CA LEU A 49 13.13 -2.62 -3.66
C LEU A 49 11.73 -2.55 -4.26
N LEU A 50 11.52 -3.28 -5.33
CA LEU A 50 10.25 -3.35 -6.04
C LEU A 50 9.40 -4.48 -5.45
N PHE A 51 8.15 -4.17 -5.09
CA PHE A 51 7.15 -5.12 -4.58
C PHE A 51 5.97 -5.17 -5.56
N PRO A 52 6.08 -5.92 -6.66
CA PRO A 52 4.97 -6.06 -7.62
C PRO A 52 3.81 -6.83 -6.99
N ASP A 53 2.59 -6.48 -7.39
CA ASP A 53 1.42 -7.30 -7.15
C ASP A 53 1.57 -8.63 -7.90
N LEU A 54 0.87 -9.68 -7.45
CA LEU A 54 0.90 -10.98 -8.13
C LEU A 54 0.46 -10.85 -9.59
N GLY A 55 1.28 -11.44 -10.48
CA GLY A 55 1.10 -11.34 -11.93
C GLY A 55 1.70 -10.08 -12.57
N ALA A 56 2.29 -9.16 -11.79
CA ALA A 56 2.99 -7.99 -12.32
C ALA A 56 4.52 -8.15 -12.34
N THR A 57 5.05 -9.24 -11.79
CA THR A 57 6.47 -9.48 -11.58
C THR A 57 7.29 -9.39 -12.87
N ASP A 58 6.85 -10.02 -13.95
CA ASP A 58 7.57 -10.01 -15.23
C ASP A 58 7.62 -8.60 -15.84
N TYR A 59 6.51 -7.88 -15.76
CA TYR A 59 6.45 -6.49 -16.25
C TYR A 59 7.41 -5.59 -15.47
N TRP A 60 7.40 -5.67 -14.14
CA TRP A 60 8.31 -4.88 -13.30
C TRP A 60 9.77 -5.26 -13.50
N ASN A 61 10.04 -6.56 -13.66
CA ASN A 61 11.38 -7.06 -13.99
C ASN A 61 11.90 -6.46 -15.31
N SER A 62 11.04 -6.33 -16.33
CA SER A 62 11.41 -5.74 -17.62
C SER A 62 11.83 -4.26 -17.51
N LYS A 63 11.47 -3.57 -16.42
CA LYS A 63 11.84 -2.16 -16.18
C LYS A 63 13.18 -1.99 -15.46
N MET A 64 13.71 -3.05 -14.85
CA MET A 64 14.89 -2.94 -13.98
C MET A 64 16.12 -2.41 -14.71
N GLU A 65 16.34 -2.77 -15.95
CA GLU A 65 17.49 -2.27 -16.72
C GLU A 65 17.41 -0.74 -16.94
N MET A 66 16.26 -0.25 -17.32
CA MET A 66 16.01 1.19 -17.43
C MET A 66 16.25 1.90 -16.10
N ILE A 67 15.78 1.32 -14.98
CA ILE A 67 15.95 1.90 -13.64
C ILE A 67 17.43 1.92 -13.26
N ARG A 68 18.16 0.83 -13.48
CA ARG A 68 19.63 0.78 -13.24
C ARG A 68 20.39 1.82 -14.05
N SER A 69 19.97 2.06 -15.30
CA SER A 69 20.61 3.07 -16.18
C SER A 69 20.47 4.51 -15.64
N LEU A 70 19.58 4.75 -14.68
CA LEU A 70 19.42 6.03 -13.99
C LEU A 70 20.31 6.18 -12.75
N GLY A 71 21.17 5.20 -12.45
CA GLY A 71 22.00 5.20 -11.23
C GLY A 71 21.23 4.81 -9.97
N ILE A 72 20.22 3.96 -10.10
CA ILE A 72 19.40 3.44 -9.00
C ILE A 72 19.83 2.00 -8.74
N GLU A 73 20.15 1.69 -7.47
CA GLU A 73 20.40 0.31 -7.03
C GLU A 73 19.05 -0.38 -6.84
N VAL A 74 18.58 -1.12 -7.84
CA VAL A 74 17.26 -1.74 -7.83
C VAL A 74 17.32 -3.26 -7.69
N SER A 75 16.45 -3.80 -6.85
CA SER A 75 16.16 -5.24 -6.71
C SER A 75 14.65 -5.50 -6.73
N LEU A 76 14.28 -6.74 -7.03
CA LEU A 76 12.90 -7.16 -7.14
C LEU A 76 12.59 -8.17 -6.03
N PHE A 77 11.46 -7.96 -5.32
CA PHE A 77 10.94 -8.89 -4.35
C PHE A 77 9.96 -9.85 -5.04
N ASP A 78 10.44 -11.03 -5.40
CA ASP A 78 9.69 -12.06 -6.12
C ASP A 78 9.17 -13.19 -5.21
N PHE A 79 9.34 -13.05 -3.88
CA PHE A 79 8.96 -14.08 -2.92
C PHE A 79 7.46 -14.41 -3.00
N MET A 80 6.60 -13.40 -3.13
CA MET A 80 5.16 -13.61 -3.26
C MET A 80 4.85 -14.41 -4.52
N GLU A 81 5.43 -14.03 -5.67
CA GLU A 81 5.23 -14.72 -6.94
C GLU A 81 5.63 -16.20 -6.88
N ARG A 82 6.72 -16.51 -6.17
CA ARG A 82 7.20 -17.89 -6.04
C ARG A 82 6.41 -18.75 -5.07
N ASN A 83 5.71 -18.15 -4.10
CA ASN A 83 5.07 -18.86 -3.00
C ASN A 83 3.55 -18.72 -2.95
N ALA A 84 2.95 -17.91 -3.82
CA ALA A 84 1.50 -17.70 -3.84
C ALA A 84 0.74 -18.95 -4.27
N THR A 85 -0.41 -19.16 -3.65
CA THR A 85 -1.40 -20.15 -4.09
C THR A 85 -2.06 -19.69 -5.39
N LYS A 86 -2.81 -20.59 -6.02
CA LYS A 86 -3.59 -20.23 -7.21
C LYS A 86 -4.65 -19.18 -6.89
N GLU A 87 -5.33 -19.34 -5.76
CA GLU A 87 -6.37 -18.43 -5.29
C GLU A 87 -5.84 -17.02 -5.05
N GLU A 88 -4.66 -16.89 -4.45
CA GLU A 88 -3.99 -15.60 -4.23
C GLU A 88 -3.59 -14.94 -5.55
N ARG A 89 -3.12 -15.72 -6.54
CA ARG A 89 -2.81 -15.23 -7.89
C ARG A 89 -4.06 -14.75 -8.62
N ASP A 90 -5.13 -15.56 -8.59
CA ASP A 90 -6.39 -15.21 -9.24
C ASP A 90 -7.03 -13.96 -8.60
N ALA A 91 -6.78 -13.72 -7.32
CA ALA A 91 -7.23 -12.54 -6.60
C ALA A 91 -6.30 -11.32 -6.76
N GLY A 92 -5.10 -11.50 -7.33
CA GLY A 92 -4.12 -10.42 -7.55
C GLY A 92 -3.59 -9.81 -6.25
N TYR A 93 -3.24 -10.66 -5.28
CA TYR A 93 -2.73 -10.19 -3.97
C TYR A 93 -1.51 -9.30 -4.12
N ASP A 94 -1.45 -8.29 -3.26
CA ASP A 94 -0.29 -7.41 -3.06
C ASP A 94 0.42 -7.68 -1.72
N ILE A 95 1.50 -6.98 -1.44
CA ILE A 95 2.25 -7.13 -0.18
C ILE A 95 1.38 -6.82 1.04
N ALA A 96 0.43 -5.89 0.95
CA ALA A 96 -0.44 -5.56 2.06
C ALA A 96 -1.38 -6.71 2.38
N ASP A 97 -1.92 -7.41 1.38
CA ASP A 97 -2.77 -8.58 1.58
C ASP A 97 -2.01 -9.70 2.29
N PHE A 98 -0.74 -9.93 1.93
CA PHE A 98 0.12 -10.89 2.62
C PHE A 98 0.41 -10.51 4.07
N LEU A 99 0.64 -9.23 4.34
CA LEU A 99 0.90 -8.75 5.70
C LEU A 99 -0.35 -8.79 6.60
N LEU A 100 -1.53 -8.61 6.00
CA LEU A 100 -2.80 -8.54 6.72
C LEU A 100 -3.45 -9.92 6.97
N ARG A 101 -3.08 -10.94 6.21
CA ARG A 101 -3.79 -12.24 6.19
C ARG A 101 -3.87 -12.95 7.56
N GLU A 102 -2.92 -12.69 8.45
CA GLU A 102 -2.81 -13.35 9.76
C GLU A 102 -3.30 -12.50 10.93
N GLU A 103 -3.71 -11.26 10.68
CA GLU A 103 -4.21 -10.39 11.73
C GLU A 103 -5.73 -10.13 11.59
N THR A 104 -6.41 -10.07 12.73
CA THR A 104 -7.80 -9.60 12.77
C THR A 104 -7.85 -8.09 12.50
N LYS A 105 -8.99 -7.61 11.99
CA LYS A 105 -9.22 -6.16 11.77
C LYS A 105 -8.98 -5.35 13.05
N ASP A 106 -9.40 -5.88 14.19
CA ASP A 106 -9.22 -5.22 15.49
C ASP A 106 -7.74 -5.15 15.90
N ALA A 107 -6.97 -6.21 15.67
CA ALA A 107 -5.53 -6.23 15.94
C ALA A 107 -4.80 -5.21 15.05
N ILE A 108 -5.14 -5.14 13.77
CA ILE A 108 -4.61 -4.15 12.84
C ILE A 108 -4.94 -2.73 13.31
N PHE A 109 -6.20 -2.47 13.62
CA PHE A 109 -6.66 -1.16 14.06
C PHE A 109 -5.96 -0.70 15.33
N ASN A 110 -5.89 -1.56 16.34
CA ASN A 110 -5.20 -1.27 17.60
C ASN A 110 -3.71 -0.99 17.38
N ARG A 111 -3.05 -1.73 16.49
CA ARG A 111 -1.67 -1.48 16.15
C ARG A 111 -1.49 -0.14 15.42
N LEU A 112 -2.36 0.20 14.46
CA LEU A 112 -2.33 1.48 13.75
C LEU A 112 -2.47 2.67 14.70
N ILE A 113 -3.42 2.60 15.64
CA ILE A 113 -3.63 3.63 16.67
C ILE A 113 -2.38 3.77 17.57
N THR A 114 -1.80 2.64 17.98
CA THR A 114 -0.63 2.64 18.88
C THR A 114 0.59 3.26 18.20
N LEU A 115 0.80 3.01 16.92
CA LEU A 115 1.96 3.48 16.15
C LEU A 115 1.80 4.90 15.61
N ASN A 116 0.58 5.43 15.59
CA ASN A 116 0.31 6.76 15.05
C ASN A 116 -0.49 7.63 16.03
N PRO A 117 0.18 8.49 16.83
CA PRO A 117 -0.49 9.35 17.81
C PRO A 117 -1.54 10.28 17.20
N ALA A 118 -1.33 10.77 15.97
CA ALA A 118 -2.30 11.62 15.29
C ALA A 118 -3.58 10.85 14.93
N LEU A 119 -3.44 9.60 14.47
CA LEU A 119 -4.59 8.73 14.22
C LEU A 119 -5.32 8.41 15.53
N LYS A 120 -4.59 8.15 16.62
CA LYS A 120 -5.18 7.96 17.95
C LYS A 120 -6.04 9.14 18.35
N THR A 121 -5.50 10.36 18.24
CA THR A 121 -6.23 11.59 18.54
C THR A 121 -7.51 11.73 17.69
N LEU A 122 -7.44 11.42 16.39
CA LEU A 122 -8.62 11.46 15.53
C LEU A 122 -9.70 10.45 15.95
N VAL A 123 -9.29 9.21 16.23
CA VAL A 123 -10.20 8.15 16.69
C VAL A 123 -10.90 8.56 17.99
N GLU A 124 -10.14 9.06 18.97
CA GLU A 124 -10.69 9.50 20.25
C GLU A 124 -11.54 10.76 20.14
N THR A 125 -11.13 11.74 19.32
CA THR A 125 -11.87 13.02 19.16
C THR A 125 -13.21 12.84 18.46
N PHE A 126 -13.28 11.94 17.48
CA PHE A 126 -14.48 11.74 16.66
C PHE A 126 -15.23 10.45 16.98
N ASP A 127 -14.84 9.73 18.04
CA ASP A 127 -15.43 8.44 18.46
C ASP A 127 -15.55 7.45 17.28
N LEU A 128 -14.45 7.30 16.53
CA LEU A 128 -14.43 6.47 15.34
C LEU A 128 -14.35 4.98 15.72
N GLN A 129 -15.20 4.18 15.10
CA GLN A 129 -15.27 2.75 15.33
C GLN A 129 -15.03 1.96 14.04
N LEU A 130 -14.46 0.76 14.18
CA LEU A 130 -14.39 -0.17 13.06
C LEU A 130 -15.78 -0.64 12.67
N VAL A 131 -16.17 -0.36 11.44
CA VAL A 131 -17.41 -0.88 10.87
C VAL A 131 -17.11 -2.15 10.10
N ASN A 132 -17.80 -3.25 10.45
CA ASN A 132 -17.83 -4.44 9.59
C ASN A 132 -18.69 -4.12 8.36
N VAL A 133 -18.04 -3.66 7.31
CA VAL A 133 -18.69 -3.58 6.00
C VAL A 133 -18.71 -5.01 5.45
N GLU A 134 -19.75 -5.77 5.79
CA GLU A 134 -20.15 -6.87 4.93
C GLU A 134 -20.37 -6.24 3.55
N LYS A 135 -19.80 -6.84 2.50
CA LYS A 135 -19.80 -6.32 1.13
C LYS A 135 -21.20 -5.83 0.76
N ALA A 136 -21.49 -4.57 1.01
CA ALA A 136 -22.69 -3.93 0.47
C ALA A 136 -22.51 -3.90 -1.06
N PRO A 137 -23.51 -4.30 -1.85
CA PRO A 137 -23.43 -4.17 -3.29
C PRO A 137 -23.20 -2.71 -3.65
N LEU A 138 -22.38 -2.44 -4.66
CA LEU A 138 -21.90 -1.13 -5.14
C LEU A 138 -23.00 -0.10 -5.55
N SER A 139 -24.20 -0.21 -5.04
CA SER A 139 -25.35 0.66 -5.37
C SER A 139 -25.89 1.52 -4.23
N ALA A 140 -25.21 1.59 -3.09
CA ALA A 140 -25.65 2.50 -2.03
C ALA A 140 -25.00 3.88 -2.21
N THR A 141 -25.69 4.74 -2.91
CA THR A 141 -25.44 6.19 -2.94
C THR A 141 -25.34 6.73 -1.50
N VAL A 142 -24.18 7.29 -1.17
CA VAL A 142 -23.97 7.98 0.10
C VAL A 142 -24.89 9.19 0.15
N GLN A 143 -26.03 9.05 0.80
CA GLN A 143 -26.87 10.21 1.16
C GLN A 143 -26.19 10.93 2.33
N HIS A 144 -25.52 12.02 2.02
CA HIS A 144 -25.09 13.00 3.00
C HIS A 144 -26.33 13.60 3.68
N THR A 145 -26.72 13.07 4.81
CA THR A 145 -27.63 13.78 5.73
C THR A 145 -26.84 14.89 6.42
N ARG A 146 -26.80 16.06 5.77
CA ARG A 146 -26.52 17.32 6.46
C ARG A 146 -27.69 17.60 7.43
N LYS A 147 -27.57 17.19 8.68
CA LYS A 147 -28.36 17.74 9.76
C LYS A 147 -27.54 18.77 10.52
N GLY A 148 -27.76 20.01 10.16
CA GLY A 148 -27.94 21.19 10.97
C GLY A 148 -26.97 21.40 12.16
N LEU A 149 -25.80 22.01 11.93
CA LEU A 149 -25.11 22.80 12.94
C LEU A 149 -25.18 24.27 12.53
N PHE A 150 -26.33 24.91 12.77
CA PHE A 150 -26.42 26.35 13.01
C PHE A 150 -27.79 26.60 13.67
N LYS A 151 -27.82 26.69 14.99
CA LYS A 151 -28.77 27.55 15.74
C LYS A 151 -27.94 28.45 16.64
N ARG A 152 -28.24 29.73 16.46
CA ARG A 152 -27.72 30.93 17.12
C ARG A 152 -27.71 30.82 18.63
#